data_2f47bb09afc58849244a06a81d30dee6
#
_entry.id   2f47bb09afc58849244a06a81d30dee6
#
_cell.length_a   1.000
_cell.length_b   1.000
_cell.length_c   1.000
_cell.angle_alpha   90.00
_cell.angle_beta   90.00
_cell.angle_gamma   90.00
#
_symmetry.space_group_name_H-M   'P 1'
#
loop_
_entity.id
_entity.type
_entity.pdbx_description
1 polymer ?
#
loop_
_entity_poly.entity_id
_entity_poly.type
_entity_poly.pdbx_seq_one_letter_code
_entity_poly.pdbx_strand_id
1 'polypeptide(L)'
;LSKPGYVHEVKSAISEFMQYGIRGSDLDELTEFSRKRGQLCAKLKDLKVIYEGFLAFIRDRFLTSEESLEVLANLLPSSELMRDSVVAFDGFTGFTPVQNRVLRCLFSLASEVIVTVTLDGREDPHLQKGEQELFALSKRTVLSLEKLAREAGAARGKDEVLRQEPSPRFRQAPALAHLERHLFRYPAMPFSGDPKEIRIFEASTQREEVRQICIAIRRLIRERGYCYRDIAVICGDFSAYASCLEQEFAVYGIPVYLDQTRGIVLNPFIEYLKSALQVRVQNYSYEAVFHYLRSGLADFTPQETDRLELYARALGIRGKKKWETLFVYPADYMIDARAELEELNALRSRLVEQMEPLYGRYRKMEQFAKGLYQFLAANRVQEKLVRFSERFEREGDRVRAREYAQIYRLVMD
;
A
#
# COMPACT_ATOMS: atom_id res chain seq x y z
N LEU A 1 -7.86 -18.49 -12.99
CA LEU A 1 -7.79 -18.35 -11.51
C LEU A 1 -6.41 -18.67 -10.93
N SER A 2 -5.53 -19.40 -11.61
CA SER A 2 -4.22 -19.79 -11.10
C SER A 2 -3.11 -18.73 -11.22
N LYS A 3 -3.36 -17.64 -11.94
CA LYS A 3 -2.37 -16.56 -12.13
C LYS A 3 -2.54 -15.49 -11.03
N PRO A 4 -1.49 -15.17 -10.26
CA PRO A 4 -1.56 -14.20 -9.15
C PRO A 4 -2.10 -12.82 -9.57
N GLY A 5 -1.71 -12.33 -10.76
CA GLY A 5 -2.23 -11.06 -11.28
C GLY A 5 -3.76 -11.05 -11.49
N TYR A 6 -4.32 -12.15 -11.99
CA TYR A 6 -5.77 -12.25 -12.14
C TYR A 6 -6.51 -12.22 -10.79
N VAL A 7 -5.96 -12.92 -9.79
CA VAL A 7 -6.54 -12.91 -8.43
C VAL A 7 -6.51 -11.50 -7.85
N HIS A 8 -5.43 -10.76 -8.07
CA HIS A 8 -5.31 -9.38 -7.61
C HIS A 8 -6.37 -8.46 -8.23
N GLU A 9 -6.56 -8.55 -9.55
CA GLU A 9 -7.58 -7.75 -10.26
C GLU A 9 -9.00 -8.09 -9.80
N VAL A 10 -9.31 -9.38 -9.61
CA VAL A 10 -10.61 -9.80 -9.09
C VAL A 10 -10.83 -9.30 -7.67
N LYS A 11 -9.81 -9.39 -6.79
CA LYS A 11 -9.87 -8.85 -5.44
C LYS A 11 -10.15 -7.34 -5.47
N SER A 12 -9.45 -6.59 -6.31
CA SER A 12 -9.65 -5.15 -6.46
C SER A 12 -11.08 -4.82 -6.87
N ALA A 13 -11.61 -5.52 -7.87
CA ALA A 13 -12.98 -5.34 -8.31
C ALA A 13 -14.02 -5.67 -7.22
N ILE A 14 -13.81 -6.75 -6.45
CA ILE A 14 -14.68 -7.10 -5.32
C ILE A 14 -14.64 -6.03 -4.23
N SER A 15 -13.45 -5.56 -3.83
CA SER A 15 -13.33 -4.46 -2.85
C SER A 15 -14.05 -3.20 -3.34
N GLU A 16 -13.95 -2.87 -4.61
CA GLU A 16 -14.65 -1.73 -5.21
C GLU A 16 -16.18 -1.93 -5.16
N PHE A 17 -16.67 -3.12 -5.53
CA PHE A 17 -18.10 -3.43 -5.42
C PHE A 17 -18.63 -3.27 -3.99
N MET A 18 -17.88 -3.71 -3.00
CA MET A 18 -18.24 -3.57 -1.59
C MET A 18 -18.25 -2.10 -1.14
N GLN A 19 -17.22 -1.32 -1.50
CA GLN A 19 -17.11 0.10 -1.16
C GLN A 19 -18.26 0.93 -1.76
N TYR A 20 -18.71 0.58 -2.96
CA TYR A 20 -19.83 1.25 -3.63
C TYR A 20 -21.18 0.63 -3.31
N GLY A 21 -21.22 -0.45 -2.53
CA GLY A 21 -22.45 -1.14 -2.15
C GLY A 21 -23.16 -1.81 -3.32
N ILE A 22 -22.41 -2.22 -4.35
CA ILE A 22 -22.91 -2.93 -5.54
C ILE A 22 -23.47 -4.29 -5.12
N ARG A 23 -24.67 -4.61 -5.54
CA ARG A 23 -25.33 -5.88 -5.28
C ARG A 23 -25.31 -6.78 -6.52
N GLY A 24 -25.61 -8.07 -6.33
CA GLY A 24 -25.76 -9.00 -7.45
C GLY A 24 -26.79 -8.54 -8.48
N SER A 25 -27.91 -7.93 -8.05
CA SER A 25 -28.90 -7.32 -8.93
C SER A 25 -28.33 -6.22 -9.84
N ASP A 26 -27.47 -5.37 -9.29
CA ASP A 26 -26.88 -4.26 -10.05
C ASP A 26 -25.90 -4.79 -11.12
N LEU A 27 -25.20 -5.90 -10.81
CA LEU A 27 -24.39 -6.61 -11.79
C LEU A 27 -25.21 -7.29 -12.88
N ASP A 28 -26.45 -7.71 -12.60
CA ASP A 28 -27.38 -8.22 -13.60
C ASP A 28 -27.78 -7.10 -14.57
N GLU A 29 -28.14 -5.93 -14.06
CA GLU A 29 -28.48 -4.76 -14.88
C GLU A 29 -27.31 -4.34 -15.77
N LEU A 30 -26.09 -4.26 -15.21
CA LEU A 30 -24.89 -3.94 -15.97
C LEU A 30 -24.59 -4.99 -17.04
N THR A 31 -24.82 -6.26 -16.74
CA THR A 31 -24.65 -7.37 -17.68
C THR A 31 -25.64 -7.26 -18.82
N GLU A 32 -26.88 -6.93 -18.54
CA GLU A 32 -27.93 -6.69 -19.53
C GLU A 32 -27.59 -5.51 -20.45
N PHE A 33 -27.19 -4.38 -19.85
CA PHE A 33 -26.75 -3.19 -20.59
C PHE A 33 -25.55 -3.46 -21.49
N SER A 34 -24.66 -4.35 -21.06
CA SER A 34 -23.43 -4.70 -21.80
C SER A 34 -23.61 -5.81 -22.84
N ARG A 35 -24.83 -6.31 -23.11
CA ARG A 35 -25.09 -7.43 -24.04
C ARG A 35 -24.43 -7.29 -25.41
N LYS A 36 -24.37 -6.07 -25.95
CA LYS A 36 -23.71 -5.78 -27.24
C LYS A 36 -22.17 -5.88 -27.18
N ARG A 37 -21.58 -5.94 -25.99
CA ARG A 37 -20.14 -6.05 -25.75
C ARG A 37 -19.82 -7.42 -25.15
N GLY A 38 -19.80 -8.46 -25.99
CA GLY A 38 -19.72 -9.86 -25.57
C GLY A 38 -18.66 -10.18 -24.52
N GLN A 39 -17.43 -9.62 -24.66
CA GLN A 39 -16.35 -9.84 -23.69
C GLN A 39 -16.66 -9.21 -22.33
N LEU A 40 -17.21 -8.00 -22.31
CA LEU A 40 -17.58 -7.30 -21.05
C LEU A 40 -18.71 -8.05 -20.36
N CYS A 41 -19.73 -8.46 -21.13
CA CYS A 41 -20.86 -9.24 -20.62
C CYS A 41 -20.39 -10.56 -19.97
N ALA A 42 -19.45 -11.29 -20.62
CA ALA A 42 -18.88 -12.51 -20.04
C ALA A 42 -18.10 -12.22 -18.73
N LYS A 43 -17.25 -11.20 -18.72
CA LYS A 43 -16.51 -10.80 -17.50
C LYS A 43 -17.42 -10.43 -16.34
N LEU A 44 -18.49 -9.67 -16.59
CA LEU A 44 -19.45 -9.29 -15.54
C LEU A 44 -20.17 -10.51 -14.96
N LYS A 45 -20.52 -11.49 -15.76
CA LYS A 45 -21.11 -12.75 -15.30
C LYS A 45 -20.15 -13.53 -14.41
N ASP A 46 -18.89 -13.66 -14.83
CA ASP A 46 -17.86 -14.35 -14.04
C ASP A 46 -17.62 -13.63 -12.72
N LEU A 47 -17.47 -12.30 -12.76
CA LEU A 47 -17.28 -11.47 -11.55
C LEU A 47 -18.48 -11.59 -10.60
N LYS A 48 -19.72 -11.60 -11.10
CA LYS A 48 -20.91 -11.79 -10.28
C LYS A 48 -20.86 -13.12 -9.52
N VAL A 49 -20.58 -14.24 -10.22
CA VAL A 49 -20.49 -15.57 -9.60
C VAL A 49 -19.43 -15.61 -8.51
N ILE A 50 -18.24 -15.02 -8.77
CA ILE A 50 -17.15 -14.96 -7.80
C ILE A 50 -17.56 -14.08 -6.60
N TYR A 51 -18.16 -12.92 -6.86
CA TYR A 51 -18.58 -11.98 -5.83
C TYR A 51 -19.66 -12.55 -4.91
N GLU A 52 -20.70 -13.15 -5.46
CA GLU A 52 -21.76 -13.82 -4.68
C GLU A 52 -21.20 -15.00 -3.87
N GLY A 53 -20.30 -15.79 -4.46
CA GLY A 53 -19.60 -16.86 -3.77
C GLY A 53 -18.72 -16.35 -2.62
N PHE A 54 -18.03 -15.24 -2.83
CA PHE A 54 -17.22 -14.58 -1.80
C PHE A 54 -18.10 -14.05 -0.66
N LEU A 55 -19.20 -13.35 -0.96
CA LEU A 55 -20.12 -12.85 0.05
C LEU A 55 -20.75 -14.00 0.86
N ALA A 56 -21.10 -15.11 0.20
CA ALA A 56 -21.60 -16.30 0.91
C ALA A 56 -20.54 -16.94 1.80
N PHE A 57 -19.27 -16.90 1.40
CA PHE A 57 -18.16 -17.45 2.17
C PHE A 57 -17.85 -16.61 3.43
N ILE A 58 -17.85 -15.27 3.33
CA ILE A 58 -17.54 -14.38 4.46
C ILE A 58 -18.72 -14.21 5.43
N ARG A 59 -19.96 -14.41 4.98
CA ARG A 59 -21.17 -14.27 5.79
C ARG A 59 -21.03 -15.05 7.09
N ASP A 60 -21.29 -14.37 8.22
CA ASP A 60 -21.26 -14.93 9.59
C ASP A 60 -19.89 -15.48 10.04
N ARG A 61 -18.81 -15.24 9.27
CA ARG A 61 -17.46 -15.74 9.58
C ARG A 61 -16.43 -14.64 9.72
N PHE A 62 -16.51 -13.63 8.88
CA PHE A 62 -15.53 -12.57 8.80
C PHE A 62 -16.24 -11.24 8.63
N LEU A 63 -15.64 -10.19 9.16
CA LEU A 63 -15.99 -8.80 8.88
C LEU A 63 -14.85 -8.19 8.07
N THR A 64 -15.14 -7.74 6.87
CA THR A 64 -14.13 -7.04 6.06
C THR A 64 -14.05 -5.56 6.44
N SER A 65 -12.95 -4.90 6.09
CA SER A 65 -12.80 -3.46 6.32
C SER A 65 -13.87 -2.64 5.56
N GLU A 66 -14.29 -3.11 4.40
CA GLU A 66 -15.34 -2.49 3.60
C GLU A 66 -16.72 -2.61 4.26
N GLU A 67 -17.02 -3.75 4.89
CA GLU A 67 -18.28 -3.97 5.60
C GLU A 67 -18.37 -3.19 6.92
N SER A 68 -17.24 -2.76 7.47
CA SER A 68 -17.20 -2.04 8.76
C SER A 68 -18.09 -0.80 8.76
N LEU A 69 -18.11 -0.05 7.65
CA LEU A 69 -18.99 1.14 7.53
C LEU A 69 -20.46 0.76 7.38
N GLU A 70 -20.77 -0.38 6.79
CA GLU A 70 -22.15 -0.87 6.70
C GLU A 70 -22.67 -1.32 8.06
N VAL A 71 -21.85 -2.05 8.81
CA VAL A 71 -22.15 -2.43 10.20
C VAL A 71 -22.30 -1.17 11.06
N LEU A 72 -21.40 -0.19 10.91
CA LEU A 72 -21.51 1.09 11.60
C LEU A 72 -22.87 1.77 11.30
N ALA A 73 -23.24 1.88 10.02
CA ALA A 73 -24.51 2.48 9.62
C ALA A 73 -25.73 1.79 10.24
N ASN A 74 -25.67 0.47 10.44
CA ASN A 74 -26.73 -0.32 11.06
C ASN A 74 -26.78 -0.17 12.60
N LEU A 75 -25.63 0.07 13.24
CA LEU A 75 -25.52 0.23 14.70
C LEU A 75 -25.77 1.68 15.15
N LEU A 76 -25.45 2.67 14.32
CA LEU A 76 -25.62 4.10 14.64
C LEU A 76 -26.99 4.47 15.21
N PRO A 77 -28.14 3.99 14.68
CA PRO A 77 -29.45 4.33 15.22
C PRO A 77 -29.66 3.98 16.68
N SER A 78 -28.92 2.99 17.19
CA SER A 78 -28.98 2.56 18.59
C SER A 78 -27.90 3.19 19.48
N SER A 79 -27.04 4.04 18.92
CA SER A 79 -25.92 4.64 19.64
C SER A 79 -26.35 5.83 20.48
N GLU A 80 -26.22 5.70 21.80
CA GLU A 80 -26.41 6.83 22.73
C GLU A 80 -25.27 7.85 22.63
N LEU A 81 -24.06 7.40 22.27
CA LEU A 81 -22.87 8.27 22.15
C LEU A 81 -23.04 9.31 21.04
N MET A 82 -23.71 8.95 19.93
CA MET A 82 -23.91 9.85 18.80
C MET A 82 -25.15 10.74 18.94
N ARG A 83 -26.03 10.42 19.87
CA ARG A 83 -27.19 11.24 20.16
C ARG A 83 -26.74 12.57 20.75
N ASP A 84 -27.27 13.66 20.20
CA ASP A 84 -26.97 15.02 20.62
C ASP A 84 -25.49 15.46 20.48
N SER A 85 -24.68 14.68 19.75
CA SER A 85 -23.29 15.02 19.43
C SER A 85 -23.20 16.09 18.33
N VAL A 86 -22.07 16.80 18.27
CA VAL A 86 -21.68 17.62 17.12
C VAL A 86 -20.63 16.84 16.33
N VAL A 87 -20.89 16.61 15.06
CA VAL A 87 -20.01 15.82 14.17
C VAL A 87 -19.49 16.71 13.05
N ALA A 88 -18.19 16.80 12.87
CA ALA A 88 -17.56 17.58 11.83
C ALA A 88 -16.83 16.68 10.82
N PHE A 89 -17.05 16.91 9.53
CA PHE A 89 -16.35 16.28 8.42
C PHE A 89 -15.54 17.36 7.69
N ASP A 90 -14.22 17.21 7.73
CA ASP A 90 -13.30 18.16 7.11
C ASP A 90 -12.40 17.50 6.06
N GLY A 91 -12.17 18.18 4.94
CA GLY A 91 -11.27 17.74 3.88
C GLY A 91 -11.82 16.66 2.94
N PHE A 92 -13.12 16.38 2.95
CA PHE A 92 -13.72 15.41 2.04
C PHE A 92 -14.07 16.05 0.69
N THR A 93 -13.68 15.40 -0.39
CA THR A 93 -14.05 15.81 -1.78
C THR A 93 -15.32 15.15 -2.28
N GLY A 94 -15.83 14.14 -1.57
CA GLY A 94 -17.05 13.39 -1.86
C GLY A 94 -17.23 12.23 -0.90
N PHE A 95 -18.36 11.56 -0.98
CA PHE A 95 -18.70 10.42 -0.13
C PHE A 95 -19.19 9.24 -0.98
N THR A 96 -18.74 8.05 -0.63
CA THR A 96 -19.22 6.81 -1.26
C THR A 96 -20.67 6.52 -0.85
N PRO A 97 -21.42 5.67 -1.58
CA PRO A 97 -22.77 5.30 -1.20
C PRO A 97 -22.89 4.73 0.22
N VAL A 98 -21.90 3.96 0.68
CA VAL A 98 -21.89 3.42 2.05
C VAL A 98 -21.66 4.54 3.08
N GLN A 99 -20.73 5.47 2.80
CA GLN A 99 -20.54 6.66 3.64
C GLN A 99 -21.78 7.54 3.70
N ASN A 100 -22.49 7.68 2.59
CA ASN A 100 -23.77 8.41 2.55
C ASN A 100 -24.84 7.78 3.46
N ARG A 101 -24.84 6.46 3.64
CA ARG A 101 -25.75 5.79 4.60
C ARG A 101 -25.38 6.15 6.05
N VAL A 102 -24.08 6.18 6.38
CA VAL A 102 -23.60 6.64 7.68
C VAL A 102 -24.02 8.10 7.93
N LEU A 103 -23.77 8.97 6.95
CA LEU A 103 -24.18 10.40 7.02
C LEU A 103 -25.67 10.56 7.24
N ARG A 104 -26.52 9.80 6.55
CA ARG A 104 -27.96 9.83 6.73
C ARG A 104 -28.36 9.51 8.18
N CYS A 105 -27.74 8.49 8.78
CA CYS A 105 -27.97 8.16 10.19
C CYS A 105 -27.52 9.30 11.11
N LEU A 106 -26.38 9.92 10.85
CA LEU A 106 -25.85 11.01 11.65
C LEU A 106 -26.75 12.27 11.55
N PHE A 107 -27.27 12.59 10.37
CA PHE A 107 -28.23 13.69 10.20
C PHE A 107 -29.51 13.53 11.02
N SER A 108 -29.89 12.28 11.34
CA SER A 108 -31.07 12.01 12.17
C SER A 108 -30.78 11.95 13.67
N LEU A 109 -29.51 11.72 14.07
CA LEU A 109 -29.14 11.43 15.46
C LEU A 109 -28.38 12.58 16.13
N ALA A 110 -27.44 13.18 15.42
CA ALA A 110 -26.57 14.23 15.96
C ALA A 110 -27.35 15.54 16.13
N SER A 111 -26.97 16.36 17.11
CA SER A 111 -27.53 17.70 17.27
C SER A 111 -27.10 18.63 16.13
N GLU A 112 -25.89 18.43 15.62
CA GLU A 112 -25.35 19.19 14.50
C GLU A 112 -24.35 18.36 13.69
N VAL A 113 -24.42 18.49 12.36
CA VAL A 113 -23.42 17.90 11.44
C VAL A 113 -22.83 19.02 10.58
N ILE A 114 -21.54 19.24 10.71
CA ILE A 114 -20.79 20.26 9.99
C ILE A 114 -19.98 19.58 8.89
N VAL A 115 -20.10 20.03 7.64
CA VAL A 115 -19.30 19.50 6.54
C VAL A 115 -18.59 20.65 5.82
N THR A 116 -17.25 20.62 5.75
CA THR A 116 -16.50 21.58 4.96
C THR A 116 -16.40 21.09 3.52
N VAL A 117 -16.64 21.98 2.57
CA VAL A 117 -16.51 21.69 1.14
C VAL A 117 -15.71 22.80 0.46
N THR A 118 -14.65 22.41 -0.25
CA THR A 118 -13.82 23.37 -0.99
C THR A 118 -14.51 23.78 -2.27
N LEU A 119 -14.85 25.08 -2.37
CA LEU A 119 -15.48 25.69 -3.52
C LEU A 119 -14.88 27.07 -3.81
N ASP A 120 -15.05 27.58 -5.03
CA ASP A 120 -14.81 29.00 -5.29
C ASP A 120 -16.01 29.81 -4.77
N GLY A 121 -15.77 30.72 -3.83
CA GLY A 121 -16.83 31.58 -3.27
C GLY A 121 -17.53 32.53 -4.27
N ARG A 122 -17.08 32.57 -5.52
CA ARG A 122 -17.69 33.29 -6.65
C ARG A 122 -18.69 32.44 -7.44
N GLU A 123 -18.69 31.13 -7.21
CA GLU A 123 -19.56 30.20 -7.92
C GLU A 123 -20.79 29.84 -7.06
N ASP A 124 -21.92 29.66 -7.75
CA ASP A 124 -23.09 29.08 -7.12
C ASP A 124 -22.86 27.59 -6.89
N PRO A 125 -22.90 27.10 -5.65
CA PRO A 125 -22.72 25.69 -5.32
C PRO A 125 -23.80 24.78 -5.92
N HIS A 126 -24.96 25.33 -6.27
CA HIS A 126 -26.10 24.58 -6.82
C HIS A 126 -26.13 24.54 -8.35
N LEU A 127 -25.35 25.40 -9.01
CA LEU A 127 -25.33 25.48 -10.47
C LEU A 127 -24.22 24.58 -11.04
N GLN A 128 -24.63 23.43 -11.60
CA GLN A 128 -23.73 22.54 -12.34
C GLN A 128 -23.74 22.87 -13.83
N LYS A 129 -22.57 23.14 -14.42
CA LYS A 129 -22.40 23.42 -15.86
C LYS A 129 -21.84 22.23 -16.64
N GLY A 130 -21.31 21.23 -15.94
CA GLY A 130 -20.78 20.01 -16.52
C GLY A 130 -19.62 19.43 -15.72
N GLU A 131 -19.15 18.23 -16.11
CA GLU A 131 -18.07 17.52 -15.41
C GLU A 131 -16.69 18.16 -15.56
N GLN A 132 -16.51 19.01 -16.59
CA GLN A 132 -15.27 19.74 -16.86
C GLN A 132 -15.06 20.94 -15.92
N GLU A 133 -16.03 21.30 -15.09
CA GLU A 133 -15.85 22.39 -14.12
C GLU A 133 -14.83 22.00 -13.05
N LEU A 134 -14.00 22.96 -12.64
CA LEU A 134 -12.96 22.75 -11.62
C LEU A 134 -13.52 22.19 -10.30
N PHE A 135 -14.71 22.63 -9.90
CA PHE A 135 -15.38 22.23 -8.66
C PHE A 135 -16.63 21.36 -8.88
N ALA A 136 -16.70 20.65 -10.01
CA ALA A 136 -17.86 19.79 -10.32
C ALA A 136 -18.12 18.73 -9.22
N LEU A 137 -17.07 18.10 -8.71
CA LEU A 137 -17.18 17.11 -7.63
C LEU A 137 -17.69 17.74 -6.33
N SER A 138 -17.17 18.90 -5.95
CA SER A 138 -17.60 19.63 -4.75
C SER A 138 -19.07 20.05 -4.83
N LYS A 139 -19.50 20.54 -5.98
CA LYS A 139 -20.91 20.91 -6.22
C LYS A 139 -21.83 19.68 -6.12
N ARG A 140 -21.43 18.55 -6.71
CA ARG A 140 -22.17 17.28 -6.56
C ARG A 140 -22.25 16.85 -5.10
N THR A 141 -21.16 17.02 -4.34
CA THR A 141 -21.15 16.70 -2.91
C THR A 141 -22.14 17.55 -2.13
N VAL A 142 -22.19 18.87 -2.36
CA VAL A 142 -23.18 19.76 -1.73
C VAL A 142 -24.61 19.30 -2.01
N LEU A 143 -24.94 19.07 -3.28
CA LEU A 143 -26.29 18.61 -3.67
C LEU A 143 -26.67 17.24 -3.07
N SER A 144 -25.67 16.33 -2.99
CA SER A 144 -25.86 15.01 -2.37
C SER A 144 -26.13 15.13 -0.87
N LEU A 145 -25.34 15.96 -0.16
CA LEU A 145 -25.53 16.21 1.28
C LEU A 145 -26.90 16.84 1.57
N GLU A 146 -27.32 17.80 0.79
CA GLU A 146 -28.64 18.41 0.94
C GLU A 146 -29.80 17.42 0.71
N LYS A 147 -29.65 16.56 -0.28
CA LYS A 147 -30.60 15.47 -0.52
C LYS A 147 -30.68 14.54 0.67
N LEU A 148 -29.50 14.08 1.19
CA LEU A 148 -29.45 13.21 2.35
C LEU A 148 -30.03 13.84 3.61
N ALA A 149 -29.75 15.13 3.86
CA ALA A 149 -30.27 15.86 5.00
C ALA A 149 -31.80 15.94 4.93
N ARG A 150 -32.38 16.27 3.76
CA ARG A 150 -33.84 16.27 3.55
C ARG A 150 -34.45 14.90 3.77
N GLU A 151 -33.85 13.85 3.23
CA GLU A 151 -34.32 12.46 3.42
C GLU A 151 -34.26 12.02 4.89
N ALA A 152 -33.33 12.55 5.67
CA ALA A 152 -33.18 12.30 7.09
C ALA A 152 -34.05 13.20 7.98
N GLY A 153 -34.79 14.17 7.40
CA GLY A 153 -35.59 15.13 8.13
C GLY A 153 -34.78 16.19 8.88
N ALA A 154 -33.50 16.35 8.56
CA ALA A 154 -32.64 17.35 9.18
C ALA A 154 -32.83 18.74 8.54
N ALA A 155 -32.85 19.77 9.38
CA ALA A 155 -32.90 21.15 8.91
C ALA A 155 -31.49 21.60 8.47
N ARG A 156 -31.39 22.26 7.30
CA ARG A 156 -30.16 22.89 6.88
C ARG A 156 -29.92 24.19 7.63
N GLY A 157 -28.74 24.32 8.22
CA GLY A 157 -28.27 25.56 8.81
C GLY A 157 -27.85 26.59 7.75
N LYS A 158 -27.40 27.75 8.21
CA LYS A 158 -26.86 28.80 7.36
C LYS A 158 -25.44 28.41 6.90
N ASP A 159 -25.18 28.62 5.61
CA ASP A 159 -23.82 28.40 5.09
C ASP A 159 -22.83 29.43 5.66
N GLU A 160 -21.71 28.92 6.13
CA GLU A 160 -20.57 29.75 6.52
C GLU A 160 -19.54 29.74 5.39
N VAL A 161 -19.28 30.90 4.81
CA VAL A 161 -18.28 31.05 3.75
C VAL A 161 -17.00 31.57 4.35
N LEU A 162 -16.00 30.70 4.49
CA LEU A 162 -14.66 31.04 4.97
C LEU A 162 -13.85 31.67 3.84
N ARG A 163 -14.10 32.95 3.56
CA ARG A 163 -13.43 33.68 2.48
C ARG A 163 -12.64 34.85 3.03
N GLN A 164 -11.34 34.88 2.71
CA GLN A 164 -10.48 36.04 2.92
C GLN A 164 -9.72 36.36 1.62
N GLU A 165 -9.79 37.60 1.18
CA GLU A 165 -9.08 38.09 -0.01
C GLU A 165 -8.07 39.20 0.37
N PRO A 166 -6.78 39.05 0.01
CA PRO A 166 -6.17 37.82 -0.50
C PRO A 166 -6.18 36.70 0.55
N SER A 167 -6.13 35.44 0.10
CA SER A 167 -5.99 34.31 1.03
C SER A 167 -4.84 34.54 2.01
N PRO A 168 -5.00 34.26 3.32
CA PRO A 168 -3.93 34.45 4.31
C PRO A 168 -2.58 33.83 3.90
N ARG A 169 -2.65 32.71 3.20
CA ARG A 169 -1.49 31.99 2.63
C ARG A 169 -0.69 32.84 1.65
N PHE A 170 -1.34 33.68 0.86
CA PHE A 170 -0.71 34.42 -0.24
C PHE A 170 -0.63 35.93 0.00
N ARG A 171 -0.84 36.42 1.25
CA ARG A 171 -0.77 37.87 1.54
C ARG A 171 0.54 38.51 1.13
N GLN A 172 1.66 37.79 1.25
CA GLN A 172 3.01 38.27 0.91
C GLN A 172 3.49 37.80 -0.48
N ALA A 173 2.61 37.17 -1.26
CA ALA A 173 2.94 36.59 -2.55
C ALA A 173 1.85 36.93 -3.61
N PRO A 174 1.82 38.20 -4.08
CA PRO A 174 0.75 38.68 -4.94
C PRO A 174 0.62 37.92 -6.26
N ALA A 175 1.72 37.44 -6.86
CA ALA A 175 1.65 36.63 -8.07
C ALA A 175 1.00 35.26 -7.81
N LEU A 176 1.26 34.65 -6.65
CA LEU A 176 0.60 33.40 -6.27
C LEU A 176 -0.87 33.61 -5.92
N ALA A 177 -1.22 34.73 -5.27
CA ALA A 177 -2.60 35.11 -5.01
C ALA A 177 -3.38 35.31 -6.31
N HIS A 178 -2.74 35.94 -7.31
CA HIS A 178 -3.33 36.12 -8.63
C HIS A 178 -3.50 34.79 -9.36
N LEU A 179 -2.48 33.93 -9.31
CA LEU A 179 -2.53 32.59 -9.92
C LEU A 179 -3.67 31.78 -9.32
N GLU A 180 -3.77 31.69 -7.99
CA GLU A 180 -4.85 30.98 -7.29
C GLU A 180 -6.24 31.49 -7.70
N ARG A 181 -6.39 32.79 -7.84
CA ARG A 181 -7.66 33.42 -8.19
C ARG A 181 -8.09 33.19 -9.64
N HIS A 182 -7.13 33.13 -10.59
CA HIS A 182 -7.40 33.17 -12.04
C HIS A 182 -7.01 31.91 -12.79
N LEU A 183 -6.28 30.96 -12.18
CA LEU A 183 -5.94 29.69 -12.81
C LEU A 183 -7.19 28.93 -13.25
N PHE A 184 -7.17 28.40 -14.46
CA PHE A 184 -8.31 27.71 -15.09
C PHE A 184 -9.58 28.54 -15.24
N ARG A 185 -9.44 29.87 -15.23
CA ARG A 185 -10.56 30.79 -15.49
C ARG A 185 -10.47 31.35 -16.92
N TYR A 186 -11.63 31.57 -17.50
CA TYR A 186 -11.72 32.15 -18.84
C TYR A 186 -12.68 33.36 -18.80
N PRO A 187 -12.33 34.49 -19.46
CA PRO A 187 -11.05 34.75 -20.15
C PRO A 187 -9.87 34.82 -19.20
N ALA A 188 -8.68 34.46 -19.71
CA ALA A 188 -7.46 34.52 -18.92
C ALA A 188 -7.14 35.99 -18.53
N MET A 189 -6.81 36.20 -17.28
CA MET A 189 -6.41 37.51 -16.76
C MET A 189 -4.91 37.50 -16.46
N PRO A 190 -4.08 38.20 -17.25
CA PRO A 190 -2.63 38.25 -17.04
C PRO A 190 -2.30 39.02 -15.75
N PHE A 191 -1.25 38.58 -15.05
CA PHE A 191 -0.70 39.31 -13.93
C PHE A 191 0.14 40.52 -14.48
N SER A 192 -0.14 41.72 -13.96
CA SER A 192 0.51 42.96 -14.43
C SER A 192 1.79 43.30 -13.67
N GLY A 193 2.16 42.57 -12.64
CA GLY A 193 3.35 42.79 -11.84
C GLY A 193 4.53 41.90 -12.21
N ASP A 194 5.66 42.03 -11.50
CA ASP A 194 6.80 41.13 -11.61
C ASP A 194 6.54 39.86 -10.76
N PRO A 195 6.41 38.67 -11.40
CA PRO A 195 6.05 37.43 -10.67
C PRO A 195 7.27 36.80 -9.98
N LYS A 196 7.90 37.50 -9.04
CA LYS A 196 9.13 37.08 -8.37
C LYS A 196 9.02 35.75 -7.62
N GLU A 197 7.81 35.40 -7.20
CA GLU A 197 7.51 34.18 -6.45
C GLU A 197 7.39 32.94 -7.34
N ILE A 198 7.22 33.12 -8.65
CA ILE A 198 6.97 32.03 -9.60
C ILE A 198 8.18 31.94 -10.53
N ARG A 199 8.73 30.73 -10.66
CA ARG A 199 9.80 30.42 -11.59
C ARG A 199 9.44 29.17 -12.37
N ILE A 200 9.61 29.23 -13.68
CA ILE A 200 9.41 28.11 -14.58
C ILE A 200 10.76 27.85 -15.24
N PHE A 201 11.19 26.62 -15.27
CA PHE A 201 12.37 26.20 -16.00
C PHE A 201 12.08 24.87 -16.72
N GLU A 202 12.79 24.64 -17.79
CA GLU A 202 12.73 23.44 -18.61
C GLU A 202 14.05 22.70 -18.48
N ALA A 203 13.98 21.38 -18.40
CA ALA A 203 15.14 20.50 -18.33
C ALA A 203 15.05 19.42 -19.41
N SER A 204 16.19 18.96 -19.91
CA SER A 204 16.24 17.95 -20.97
C SER A 204 15.92 16.53 -20.49
N THR A 205 16.08 16.27 -19.20
CA THR A 205 15.82 14.97 -18.59
C THR A 205 15.23 15.14 -17.19
N GLN A 206 14.48 14.13 -16.72
CA GLN A 206 13.98 14.08 -15.34
C GLN A 206 15.08 14.24 -14.29
N ARG A 207 16.23 13.65 -14.54
CA ARG A 207 17.38 13.77 -13.63
C ARG A 207 17.90 15.19 -13.53
N GLU A 208 18.00 15.89 -14.66
CA GLU A 208 18.43 17.30 -14.69
C GLU A 208 17.38 18.20 -14.01
N GLU A 209 16.10 17.92 -14.21
CA GLU A 209 15.01 18.61 -13.52
C GLU A 209 15.16 18.50 -12.00
N VAL A 210 15.38 17.28 -11.49
CA VAL A 210 15.60 17.03 -10.04
C VAL A 210 16.87 17.73 -9.54
N ARG A 211 17.95 17.78 -10.33
CA ARG A 211 19.15 18.54 -9.99
C ARG A 211 18.89 20.02 -9.83
N GLN A 212 18.14 20.62 -10.76
CA GLN A 212 17.75 22.02 -10.66
C GLN A 212 16.92 22.30 -9.41
N ILE A 213 16.01 21.37 -9.06
CA ILE A 213 15.25 21.43 -7.79
C ILE A 213 16.21 21.40 -6.59
N CYS A 214 17.20 20.48 -6.58
CA CYS A 214 18.18 20.40 -5.50
C CYS A 214 18.98 21.70 -5.35
N ILE A 215 19.41 22.30 -6.46
CA ILE A 215 20.13 23.57 -6.47
C ILE A 215 19.23 24.68 -5.93
N ALA A 216 17.97 24.74 -6.36
CA ALA A 216 17.02 25.73 -5.88
C ALA A 216 16.77 25.60 -4.36
N ILE A 217 16.57 24.38 -3.85
CA ILE A 217 16.43 24.10 -2.42
C ILE A 217 17.66 24.57 -1.65
N ARG A 218 18.86 24.24 -2.10
CA ARG A 218 20.11 24.67 -1.45
C ARG A 218 20.27 26.19 -1.40
N ARG A 219 19.84 26.89 -2.45
CA ARG A 219 19.81 28.36 -2.47
C ARG A 219 18.82 28.93 -1.46
N LEU A 220 17.60 28.40 -1.41
CA LEU A 220 16.59 28.84 -0.43
C LEU A 220 17.10 28.68 1.01
N ILE A 221 17.74 27.55 1.34
CA ILE A 221 18.33 27.33 2.66
C ILE A 221 19.45 28.32 2.96
N ARG A 222 20.38 28.54 2.04
CA ARG A 222 21.58 29.35 2.26
C ARG A 222 21.33 30.84 2.21
N GLU A 223 20.48 31.28 1.26
CA GLU A 223 20.32 32.70 0.93
C GLU A 223 19.06 33.31 1.55
N ARG A 224 18.05 32.50 1.83
CA ARG A 224 16.73 32.95 2.27
C ARG A 224 16.34 32.48 3.67
N GLY A 225 17.17 31.68 4.34
CA GLY A 225 16.95 31.20 5.70
C GLY A 225 15.80 30.17 5.86
N TYR A 226 15.37 29.53 4.77
CA TYR A 226 14.39 28.43 4.85
C TYR A 226 14.99 27.22 5.56
N CYS A 227 14.12 26.43 6.22
CA CYS A 227 14.45 25.09 6.69
C CYS A 227 13.93 24.05 5.69
N TYR A 228 14.55 22.87 5.63
CA TYR A 228 14.09 21.78 4.75
C TYR A 228 12.61 21.41 4.97
N ARG A 229 12.12 21.49 6.20
CA ARG A 229 10.70 21.23 6.55
C ARG A 229 9.72 22.24 5.96
N ASP A 230 10.19 23.38 5.49
CA ASP A 230 9.35 24.44 4.93
C ASP A 230 9.17 24.26 3.41
N ILE A 231 9.84 23.25 2.82
CA ILE A 231 9.88 23.01 1.38
C ILE A 231 9.21 21.69 1.05
N ALA A 232 8.25 21.73 0.14
CA ALA A 232 7.61 20.55 -0.44
C ALA A 232 7.89 20.45 -1.94
N VAL A 233 8.12 19.23 -2.42
CA VAL A 233 8.21 18.91 -3.86
C VAL A 233 7.00 18.06 -4.22
N ILE A 234 6.21 18.53 -5.16
CA ILE A 234 5.00 17.85 -5.62
C ILE A 234 5.27 17.31 -7.03
N CYS A 235 4.98 16.03 -7.23
CA CYS A 235 5.22 15.33 -8.48
C CYS A 235 3.92 14.66 -8.95
N GLY A 236 3.55 14.86 -10.22
CA GLY A 236 2.34 14.27 -10.79
C GLY A 236 2.48 12.79 -11.09
N ASP A 237 3.69 12.32 -11.46
CA ASP A 237 4.03 10.91 -11.61
C ASP A 237 5.21 10.57 -10.71
N PHE A 238 4.89 10.22 -9.48
CA PHE A 238 5.89 9.93 -8.47
C PHE A 238 6.73 8.69 -8.84
N SER A 239 6.15 7.69 -9.48
CA SER A 239 6.84 6.45 -9.85
C SER A 239 8.00 6.68 -10.80
N ALA A 240 7.82 7.61 -11.75
CA ALA A 240 8.85 7.98 -12.71
C ALA A 240 10.02 8.79 -12.08
N TYR A 241 9.74 9.55 -11.01
CA TYR A 241 10.72 10.44 -10.38
C TYR A 241 11.38 9.89 -9.12
N ALA A 242 10.79 8.92 -8.44
CA ALA A 242 11.21 8.44 -7.12
C ALA A 242 12.70 8.09 -7.04
N SER A 243 13.21 7.33 -8.01
CA SER A 243 14.61 6.91 -8.06
C SER A 243 15.56 8.10 -8.26
N CYS A 244 15.20 9.06 -9.13
CA CYS A 244 15.98 10.26 -9.36
C CYS A 244 16.00 11.16 -8.11
N LEU A 245 14.87 11.30 -7.43
CA LEU A 245 14.75 12.06 -6.18
C LEU A 245 15.63 11.45 -5.08
N GLU A 246 15.56 10.14 -4.86
CA GLU A 246 16.41 9.47 -3.86
C GLU A 246 17.91 9.70 -4.12
N GLN A 247 18.34 9.48 -5.36
CA GLN A 247 19.75 9.59 -5.74
C GLN A 247 20.27 11.01 -5.65
N GLU A 248 19.59 11.95 -6.30
CA GLU A 248 20.08 13.33 -6.39
C GLU A 248 19.99 14.06 -5.03
N PHE A 249 18.92 13.82 -4.24
CA PHE A 249 18.81 14.40 -2.90
C PHE A 249 19.92 13.89 -1.97
N ALA A 250 20.28 12.60 -2.08
CA ALA A 250 21.41 12.03 -1.35
C ALA A 250 22.75 12.68 -1.78
N VAL A 251 22.98 12.86 -3.08
CA VAL A 251 24.20 13.50 -3.61
C VAL A 251 24.31 14.94 -3.11
N TYR A 252 23.20 15.70 -3.09
CA TYR A 252 23.17 17.07 -2.61
C TYR A 252 23.08 17.21 -1.08
N GLY A 253 23.02 16.11 -0.33
CA GLY A 253 22.89 16.10 1.13
C GLY A 253 21.60 16.74 1.62
N ILE A 254 20.50 16.58 0.87
CA ILE A 254 19.18 17.11 1.19
C ILE A 254 18.37 16.03 1.91
N PRO A 255 18.01 16.22 3.20
CA PRO A 255 17.12 15.28 3.88
C PRO A 255 15.73 15.36 3.26
N VAL A 256 15.15 14.20 2.90
CA VAL A 256 13.85 14.11 2.25
C VAL A 256 13.00 13.00 2.88
N TYR A 257 11.71 13.25 2.99
CA TYR A 257 10.70 12.23 3.18
C TYR A 257 9.99 12.01 1.84
N LEU A 258 10.02 10.79 1.36
CA LEU A 258 9.31 10.38 0.15
C LEU A 258 8.05 9.63 0.56
N ASP A 259 6.88 10.17 0.21
CA ASP A 259 5.58 9.54 0.48
C ASP A 259 5.32 8.44 -0.58
N GLN A 260 5.93 7.29 -0.34
CA GLN A 260 5.80 6.13 -1.23
C GLN A 260 5.61 4.83 -0.44
N THR A 261 4.82 3.96 -1.02
CA THR A 261 4.77 2.56 -0.60
C THR A 261 5.83 1.76 -1.37
N ARG A 262 6.69 1.06 -0.66
CA ARG A 262 7.68 0.16 -1.27
C ARG A 262 7.12 -1.25 -1.33
N GLY A 263 7.29 -1.91 -2.48
CA GLY A 263 6.96 -3.33 -2.59
C GLY A 263 7.90 -4.18 -1.74
N ILE A 264 7.33 -5.10 -0.97
CA ILE A 264 8.09 -6.00 -0.08
C ILE A 264 8.69 -7.20 -0.81
N VAL A 265 8.39 -7.41 -2.08
CA VAL A 265 8.72 -8.63 -2.84
C VAL A 265 10.22 -8.93 -2.89
N LEU A 266 11.05 -7.87 -2.93
CA LEU A 266 12.52 -8.00 -2.95
C LEU A 266 13.17 -8.04 -1.56
N ASN A 267 12.37 -7.99 -0.50
CA ASN A 267 12.92 -8.08 0.85
C ASN A 267 13.47 -9.49 1.12
N PRO A 268 14.65 -9.63 1.73
CA PRO A 268 15.26 -10.93 2.05
C PRO A 268 14.35 -11.87 2.84
N PHE A 269 13.45 -11.36 3.67
CA PHE A 269 12.48 -12.19 4.37
C PHE A 269 11.48 -12.85 3.41
N ILE A 270 11.02 -12.13 2.39
CA ILE A 270 10.12 -12.71 1.37
C ILE A 270 10.86 -13.77 0.55
N GLU A 271 12.13 -13.52 0.19
CA GLU A 271 12.95 -14.51 -0.51
C GLU A 271 13.24 -15.74 0.36
N TYR A 272 13.48 -15.56 1.66
CA TYR A 272 13.58 -16.66 2.62
C TYR A 272 12.32 -17.53 2.64
N LEU A 273 11.14 -16.92 2.73
CA LEU A 273 9.85 -17.64 2.70
C LEU A 273 9.64 -18.38 1.38
N LYS A 274 9.84 -17.69 0.25
CA LYS A 274 9.70 -18.30 -1.08
C LYS A 274 10.64 -19.47 -1.26
N SER A 275 11.90 -19.30 -0.91
CA SER A 275 12.91 -20.38 -1.05
C SER A 275 12.62 -21.56 -0.14
N ALA A 276 12.16 -21.35 1.09
CA ALA A 276 11.73 -22.42 1.98
C ALA A 276 10.55 -23.21 1.39
N LEU A 277 9.56 -22.51 0.83
CA LEU A 277 8.44 -23.15 0.14
C LEU A 277 8.88 -23.90 -1.13
N GLN A 278 9.83 -23.34 -1.88
CA GLN A 278 10.44 -24.02 -3.03
C GLN A 278 11.16 -25.31 -2.64
N VAL A 279 11.92 -25.33 -1.52
CA VAL A 279 12.54 -26.55 -1.02
C VAL A 279 11.50 -27.66 -0.83
N ARG A 280 10.33 -27.32 -0.27
CA ARG A 280 9.23 -28.28 -0.12
C ARG A 280 8.64 -28.70 -1.47
N VAL A 281 8.26 -27.73 -2.32
CA VAL A 281 7.54 -27.98 -3.59
C VAL A 281 8.42 -28.72 -4.60
N GLN A 282 9.70 -28.37 -4.65
CA GLN A 282 10.69 -28.97 -5.55
C GLN A 282 11.43 -30.15 -4.93
N ASN A 283 10.94 -30.68 -3.83
CA ASN A 283 11.47 -31.87 -3.16
C ASN A 283 12.98 -31.77 -2.91
N TYR A 284 13.45 -30.71 -2.25
CA TYR A 284 14.87 -30.46 -2.00
C TYR A 284 15.71 -30.46 -3.28
N SER A 285 15.28 -29.74 -4.32
CA SER A 285 16.14 -29.51 -5.49
C SER A 285 17.39 -28.74 -5.07
N TYR A 286 18.48 -28.92 -5.83
CA TYR A 286 19.74 -28.25 -5.56
C TYR A 286 19.56 -26.73 -5.48
N GLU A 287 18.91 -26.16 -6.45
CA GLU A 287 18.69 -24.72 -6.57
C GLU A 287 17.86 -24.17 -5.39
N ALA A 288 16.77 -24.85 -5.02
CA ALA A 288 15.90 -24.43 -3.92
C ALA A 288 16.62 -24.47 -2.56
N VAL A 289 17.38 -25.51 -2.28
CA VAL A 289 18.15 -25.66 -1.03
C VAL A 289 19.17 -24.55 -0.90
N PHE A 290 20.01 -24.32 -1.91
CA PHE A 290 21.07 -23.32 -1.80
C PHE A 290 20.57 -21.89 -1.91
N HIS A 291 19.42 -21.66 -2.57
CA HIS A 291 18.73 -20.37 -2.49
C HIS A 291 18.24 -20.10 -1.07
N TYR A 292 17.64 -21.10 -0.40
CA TYR A 292 17.21 -20.98 1.00
C TYR A 292 18.39 -20.69 1.94
N LEU A 293 19.49 -21.45 1.84
CA LEU A 293 20.64 -21.28 2.69
C LEU A 293 21.33 -19.92 2.52
N ARG A 294 21.28 -19.33 1.32
CA ARG A 294 21.83 -18.00 1.01
C ARG A 294 20.90 -16.83 1.27
N SER A 295 19.69 -17.07 1.76
CA SER A 295 18.71 -16.02 2.04
C SER A 295 19.12 -15.04 3.16
N GLY A 296 20.13 -15.39 3.96
CA GLY A 296 20.61 -14.59 5.09
C GLY A 296 19.80 -14.75 6.40
N LEU A 297 18.74 -15.58 6.38
CA LEU A 297 17.89 -15.86 7.54
C LEU A 297 17.91 -17.33 7.98
N ALA A 298 18.62 -18.20 7.24
CA ALA A 298 18.65 -19.64 7.49
C ALA A 298 19.66 -20.10 8.57
N ASP A 299 20.37 -19.19 9.25
CA ASP A 299 21.42 -19.49 10.25
C ASP A 299 22.57 -20.34 9.72
N PHE A 300 22.95 -20.10 8.48
CA PHE A 300 24.14 -20.68 7.88
C PHE A 300 25.11 -19.57 7.50
N THR A 301 26.39 -19.77 7.82
CA THR A 301 27.44 -18.87 7.32
C THR A 301 27.69 -19.13 5.84
N PRO A 302 28.25 -18.15 5.10
CA PRO A 302 28.67 -18.40 3.71
C PRO A 302 29.60 -19.61 3.56
N GLN A 303 30.56 -19.78 4.49
CA GLN A 303 31.51 -20.90 4.48
C GLN A 303 30.81 -22.25 4.70
N GLU A 304 29.88 -22.35 5.66
CA GLU A 304 29.07 -23.55 5.88
C GLU A 304 28.24 -23.89 4.63
N THR A 305 27.64 -22.88 4.02
CA THR A 305 26.84 -23.07 2.81
C THR A 305 27.68 -23.55 1.64
N ASP A 306 28.83 -22.96 1.42
CA ASP A 306 29.75 -23.34 0.33
C ASP A 306 30.31 -24.77 0.51
N ARG A 307 30.67 -25.16 1.74
CA ARG A 307 31.07 -26.53 2.06
C ARG A 307 29.98 -27.56 1.76
N LEU A 308 28.76 -27.27 2.21
CA LEU A 308 27.60 -28.13 1.97
C LEU A 308 27.27 -28.23 0.48
N GLU A 309 27.41 -27.12 -0.25
CA GLU A 309 27.18 -27.06 -1.69
C GLU A 309 28.21 -27.86 -2.47
N LEU A 310 29.50 -27.73 -2.12
CA LEU A 310 30.58 -28.47 -2.75
C LEU A 310 30.33 -29.98 -2.61
N TYR A 311 29.97 -30.43 -1.40
CA TYR A 311 29.66 -31.82 -1.14
C TYR A 311 28.41 -32.28 -1.91
N ALA A 312 27.34 -31.51 -1.87
CA ALA A 312 26.11 -31.85 -2.55
C ALA A 312 26.29 -31.97 -4.09
N ARG A 313 27.16 -31.13 -4.67
CA ARG A 313 27.51 -31.21 -6.09
C ARG A 313 28.37 -32.47 -6.40
N ALA A 314 29.37 -32.72 -5.60
CA ALA A 314 30.31 -33.86 -5.81
C ALA A 314 29.53 -35.18 -5.77
N LEU A 315 28.64 -35.37 -4.81
CA LEU A 315 27.93 -36.65 -4.60
C LEU A 315 26.49 -36.65 -5.20
N GLY A 316 26.09 -35.59 -5.89
CA GLY A 316 24.76 -35.50 -6.51
C GLY A 316 23.62 -35.59 -5.49
N ILE A 317 23.73 -34.89 -4.36
CA ILE A 317 22.71 -34.87 -3.31
C ILE A 317 21.50 -34.07 -3.79
N ARG A 318 20.40 -34.75 -4.07
CA ARG A 318 19.11 -34.16 -4.50
C ARG A 318 17.95 -34.97 -3.95
N GLY A 319 16.87 -34.30 -3.62
CA GLY A 319 15.66 -34.94 -3.12
C GLY A 319 15.67 -35.18 -1.61
N LYS A 320 14.50 -35.04 -0.98
CA LYS A 320 14.29 -35.13 0.45
C LYS A 320 14.96 -36.37 1.08
N LYS A 321 14.79 -37.54 0.46
CA LYS A 321 15.36 -38.80 0.97
C LYS A 321 16.86 -38.75 1.13
N LYS A 322 17.63 -38.16 0.19
CA LYS A 322 19.08 -38.03 0.28
C LYS A 322 19.49 -37.05 1.38
N TRP A 323 18.74 -35.95 1.55
CA TRP A 323 19.00 -34.98 2.60
C TRP A 323 18.66 -35.52 4.00
N GLU A 324 17.69 -36.41 4.15
CA GLU A 324 17.36 -37.08 5.42
C GLU A 324 18.31 -38.23 5.75
N THR A 325 19.03 -38.77 4.77
CA THR A 325 19.98 -39.86 4.95
C THR A 325 21.33 -39.31 5.38
N LEU A 326 22.02 -40.02 6.30
CA LEU A 326 23.38 -39.69 6.76
C LEU A 326 24.35 -39.69 5.59
N PHE A 327 25.20 -38.69 5.50
CA PHE A 327 26.31 -38.63 4.55
C PHE A 327 27.41 -39.55 5.01
N VAL A 328 27.68 -40.62 4.25
CA VAL A 328 28.66 -41.66 4.61
C VAL A 328 29.79 -41.75 3.60
N TYR A 329 29.62 -41.25 2.39
CA TYR A 329 30.62 -41.34 1.33
C TYR A 329 31.52 -40.12 1.31
N PRO A 330 32.84 -40.26 1.43
CA PRO A 330 33.76 -39.13 1.30
C PRO A 330 33.78 -38.62 -0.15
N ALA A 331 34.00 -37.34 -0.31
CA ALA A 331 34.30 -36.75 -1.62
C ALA A 331 35.83 -36.72 -1.86
N ASP A 332 36.25 -36.81 -3.11
CA ASP A 332 37.67 -36.92 -3.49
C ASP A 332 38.58 -35.78 -3.01
N TYR A 333 37.99 -34.61 -2.69
CA TYR A 333 38.72 -33.44 -2.23
C TYR A 333 38.94 -33.40 -0.72
N MET A 334 38.33 -34.31 0.06
CA MET A 334 38.41 -34.32 1.51
C MET A 334 39.79 -34.82 1.99
N ILE A 335 40.37 -34.11 2.96
CA ILE A 335 41.66 -34.45 3.59
C ILE A 335 41.39 -35.32 4.82
N ASP A 336 40.54 -34.87 5.72
CA ASP A 336 40.06 -35.64 6.87
C ASP A 336 38.59 -36.01 6.67
N ALA A 337 38.34 -37.07 5.93
CA ALA A 337 37.00 -37.51 5.56
C ALA A 337 36.06 -37.73 6.78
N ARG A 338 36.60 -38.18 7.91
CA ARG A 338 35.78 -38.45 9.10
C ARG A 338 35.31 -37.16 9.76
N ALA A 339 36.22 -36.23 10.04
CA ALA A 339 35.89 -34.95 10.66
C ALA A 339 34.99 -34.09 9.74
N GLU A 340 35.31 -34.04 8.45
CA GLU A 340 34.55 -33.26 7.47
C GLU A 340 33.11 -33.80 7.25
N LEU A 341 32.95 -35.15 7.24
CA LEU A 341 31.60 -35.76 7.16
C LEU A 341 30.78 -35.52 8.44
N GLU A 342 31.42 -35.50 9.61
CA GLU A 342 30.74 -35.17 10.87
C GLU A 342 30.22 -33.76 10.85
N GLU A 343 31.02 -32.78 10.46
CA GLU A 343 30.62 -31.39 10.28
C GLU A 343 29.46 -31.24 9.24
N LEU A 344 29.59 -31.86 8.06
CA LEU A 344 28.59 -31.83 7.01
C LEU A 344 27.27 -32.48 7.45
N ASN A 345 27.32 -33.53 8.24
CA ASN A 345 26.11 -34.14 8.78
C ASN A 345 25.46 -33.27 9.85
N ALA A 346 26.21 -32.50 10.63
CA ALA A 346 25.65 -31.51 11.53
C ALA A 346 24.88 -30.39 10.75
N LEU A 347 25.51 -29.89 9.66
CA LEU A 347 24.87 -28.91 8.77
C LEU A 347 23.60 -29.48 8.09
N ARG A 348 23.70 -30.72 7.59
CA ARG A 348 22.57 -31.45 7.01
C ARG A 348 21.41 -31.57 8.00
N SER A 349 21.69 -32.01 9.24
CA SER A 349 20.65 -32.16 10.27
C SER A 349 19.98 -30.81 10.59
N ARG A 350 20.77 -29.75 10.74
CA ARG A 350 20.25 -28.38 10.95
C ARG A 350 19.29 -27.97 9.85
N LEU A 351 19.63 -28.20 8.56
CA LEU A 351 18.73 -27.91 7.45
C LEU A 351 17.42 -28.71 7.54
N VAL A 352 17.50 -30.01 7.76
CA VAL A 352 16.33 -30.90 7.84
C VAL A 352 15.41 -30.50 8.99
N GLU A 353 15.98 -30.23 10.17
CA GLU A 353 15.25 -29.77 11.34
C GLU A 353 14.55 -28.42 11.10
N GLN A 354 15.25 -27.46 10.48
CA GLN A 354 14.63 -26.18 10.13
C GLN A 354 13.42 -26.34 9.21
N MET A 355 13.48 -27.27 8.28
CA MET A 355 12.43 -27.49 7.29
C MET A 355 11.27 -28.36 7.78
N GLU A 356 11.45 -29.12 8.88
CA GLU A 356 10.47 -30.09 9.39
C GLU A 356 9.04 -29.51 9.55
N PRO A 357 8.83 -28.30 10.13
CA PRO A 357 7.49 -27.76 10.32
C PRO A 357 6.71 -27.55 9.02
N LEU A 358 7.40 -27.43 7.89
CA LEU A 358 6.74 -27.27 6.57
C LEU A 358 6.26 -28.59 5.99
N TYR A 359 6.65 -29.76 6.54
CA TYR A 359 6.35 -31.08 5.98
C TYR A 359 5.14 -31.79 6.60
N GLY A 360 4.30 -31.03 7.33
CA GLY A 360 3.02 -31.53 7.85
C GLY A 360 2.06 -31.98 6.73
N ARG A 361 1.11 -32.86 7.08
CA ARG A 361 -0.01 -33.24 6.20
C ARG A 361 -1.09 -32.14 6.25
N TYR A 362 -1.02 -31.19 5.35
CA TYR A 362 -1.97 -30.08 5.26
C TYR A 362 -3.06 -30.39 4.24
N ARG A 363 -4.31 -30.45 4.68
CA ARG A 363 -5.49 -30.62 3.83
C ARG A 363 -6.25 -29.32 3.62
N LYS A 364 -6.05 -28.32 4.48
CA LYS A 364 -6.70 -27.00 4.45
C LYS A 364 -5.64 -25.92 4.53
N MET A 365 -5.92 -24.75 3.94
CA MET A 365 -5.02 -23.58 3.99
C MET A 365 -4.72 -23.13 5.43
N GLU A 366 -5.69 -23.17 6.32
CA GLU A 366 -5.51 -22.85 7.73
C GLU A 366 -4.42 -23.72 8.38
N GLN A 367 -4.42 -25.03 8.11
CA GLN A 367 -3.38 -25.94 8.62
C GLN A 367 -2.01 -25.63 8.05
N PHE A 368 -1.96 -25.25 6.77
CA PHE A 368 -0.73 -24.84 6.11
C PHE A 368 -0.21 -23.51 6.70
N ALA A 369 -1.07 -22.51 6.89
CA ALA A 369 -0.70 -21.25 7.51
C ALA A 369 -0.15 -21.47 8.94
N LYS A 370 -0.78 -22.35 9.72
CA LYS A 370 -0.27 -22.75 11.04
C LYS A 370 1.12 -23.42 10.97
N GLY A 371 1.34 -24.28 9.97
CA GLY A 371 2.66 -24.90 9.73
C GLY A 371 3.71 -23.88 9.33
N LEU A 372 3.34 -22.89 8.50
CA LEU A 372 4.23 -21.79 8.12
C LEU A 372 4.58 -20.91 9.32
N TYR A 373 3.60 -20.60 10.17
CA TYR A 373 3.84 -19.90 11.42
C TYR A 373 4.82 -20.66 12.33
N GLN A 374 4.60 -21.98 12.50
CA GLN A 374 5.49 -22.83 13.28
C GLN A 374 6.92 -22.85 12.72
N PHE A 375 7.06 -22.88 11.40
CA PHE A 375 8.36 -22.75 10.72
C PHE A 375 9.04 -21.43 11.06
N LEU A 376 8.34 -20.31 10.99
CA LEU A 376 8.89 -18.99 11.32
C LEU A 376 9.27 -18.87 12.79
N ALA A 377 8.45 -19.42 13.69
CA ALA A 377 8.68 -19.40 15.13
C ALA A 377 9.87 -20.30 15.52
N ALA A 378 9.94 -21.54 15.01
CA ALA A 378 11.04 -22.46 15.26
C ALA A 378 12.38 -21.92 14.79
N ASN A 379 12.41 -21.21 13.67
CA ASN A 379 13.61 -20.57 13.12
C ASN A 379 13.86 -19.16 13.68
N ARG A 380 13.10 -18.69 14.69
CA ARG A 380 13.24 -17.39 15.35
C ARG A 380 13.34 -16.21 14.38
N VAL A 381 12.53 -16.25 13.32
CA VAL A 381 12.64 -15.27 12.23
C VAL A 381 12.31 -13.86 12.70
N GLN A 382 11.31 -13.71 13.57
CA GLN A 382 10.95 -12.40 14.14
C GLN A 382 12.12 -11.76 14.89
N GLU A 383 12.84 -12.52 15.72
CA GLU A 383 14.00 -12.01 16.47
C GLU A 383 15.12 -11.54 15.51
N LYS A 384 15.34 -12.29 14.42
CA LYS A 384 16.34 -11.94 13.41
C LYS A 384 15.98 -10.63 12.70
N LEU A 385 14.73 -10.46 12.34
CA LEU A 385 14.23 -9.23 11.69
C LEU A 385 14.36 -8.02 12.61
N VAL A 386 14.06 -8.18 13.90
CA VAL A 386 14.29 -7.13 14.91
C VAL A 386 15.77 -6.75 14.99
N ARG A 387 16.68 -7.73 15.06
CA ARG A 387 18.13 -7.45 15.05
C ARG A 387 18.59 -6.72 13.79
N PHE A 388 18.03 -7.04 12.63
CA PHE A 388 18.32 -6.31 11.40
C PHE A 388 17.83 -4.87 11.46
N SER A 389 16.60 -4.65 11.97
CA SER A 389 16.05 -3.31 12.17
C SER A 389 16.94 -2.46 13.09
N GLU A 390 17.33 -2.99 14.25
CA GLU A 390 18.23 -2.32 15.20
C GLU A 390 19.62 -2.04 14.62
N ARG A 391 20.14 -2.96 13.80
CA ARG A 391 21.42 -2.74 13.10
C ARG A 391 21.32 -1.57 12.14
N PHE A 392 20.30 -1.55 11.27
CA PHE A 392 20.10 -0.47 10.32
C PHE A 392 19.85 0.87 11.01
N GLU A 393 19.18 0.87 12.16
CA GLU A 393 18.98 2.09 12.95
C GLU A 393 20.31 2.63 13.49
N ARG A 394 21.20 1.77 14.00
CA ARG A 394 22.56 2.14 14.42
C ARG A 394 23.43 2.64 13.27
N GLU A 395 23.27 2.07 12.10
CA GLU A 395 23.95 2.49 10.86
C GLU A 395 23.36 3.80 10.28
N GLY A 396 22.25 4.31 10.83
CA GLY A 396 21.58 5.52 10.37
C GLY A 396 20.64 5.31 9.18
N ASP A 397 20.47 4.09 8.71
CA ASP A 397 19.54 3.73 7.63
C ASP A 397 18.12 3.53 8.19
N ARG A 398 17.46 4.65 8.47
CA ARG A 398 16.10 4.68 9.03
C ARG A 398 15.06 4.05 8.10
N VAL A 399 15.31 4.04 6.80
CA VAL A 399 14.37 3.49 5.81
C VAL A 399 14.32 1.98 5.94
N ARG A 400 15.49 1.32 5.88
CA ARG A 400 15.59 -0.14 6.09
C ARG A 400 15.18 -0.53 7.50
N ALA A 401 15.57 0.24 8.52
CA ALA A 401 15.14 -0.04 9.89
C ALA A 401 13.61 -0.15 10.00
N ARG A 402 12.86 0.81 9.45
CA ARG A 402 11.39 0.78 9.45
C ARG A 402 10.81 -0.36 8.60
N GLU A 403 11.41 -0.65 7.45
CA GLU A 403 11.01 -1.78 6.61
C GLU A 403 11.08 -3.10 7.39
N TYR A 404 12.23 -3.38 8.02
CA TYR A 404 12.41 -4.60 8.80
C TYR A 404 11.56 -4.66 10.07
N ALA A 405 11.23 -3.52 10.69
CA ALA A 405 10.32 -3.46 11.82
C ALA A 405 8.87 -3.83 11.48
N GLN A 406 8.44 -3.58 10.25
CA GLN A 406 7.05 -3.76 9.82
C GLN A 406 6.79 -5.05 9.05
N ILE A 407 7.80 -5.57 8.34
CA ILE A 407 7.62 -6.63 7.35
C ILE A 407 7.08 -7.93 7.95
N TYR A 408 7.46 -8.27 9.18
CA TYR A 408 6.94 -9.47 9.84
C TYR A 408 5.42 -9.42 10.00
N ARG A 409 4.92 -8.30 10.51
CA ARG A 409 3.48 -8.09 10.68
C ARG A 409 2.74 -8.11 9.33
N LEU A 410 3.28 -7.41 8.32
CA LEU A 410 2.68 -7.38 6.97
C LEU A 410 2.56 -8.75 6.30
N VAL A 411 3.39 -9.71 6.69
CA VAL A 411 3.35 -11.09 6.17
C VAL A 411 2.41 -11.97 7.00
N MET A 412 2.23 -11.63 8.29
CA MET A 412 1.39 -12.40 9.21
C MET A 412 -0.09 -12.03 9.14
N ASP A 413 -0.40 -10.77 8.78
CA ASP A 413 -1.76 -10.26 8.53
C ASP A 413 -2.28 -10.76 7.16
#